data_f8e6c79abb4d486fb83aff2c6b3681ae
#
_entry.id   f8e6c79abb4d486fb83aff2c6b3681ae
#
_cell.length_a   1.000
_cell.length_b   1.000
_cell.length_c   1.000
_cell.angle_alpha   90.00
_cell.angle_beta   90.00
_cell.angle_gamma   90.00
#
_symmetry.space_group_name_H-M   'P 1'
#
loop_
_entity.id
_entity.type
_entity.pdbx_description
1 polymer ?
#
loop_
_entity_poly.entity_id
_entity_poly.type
_entity_poly.pdbx_seq_one_letter_code
_entity_poly.pdbx_strand_id
1 'polypeptide(L)'
;MFERFTDRARRVVVLAQDEAKALNHNYIGTEHLLLGLISEGEGVAAKALESLDISLEAVRAQVEEIIGHGTSTPTGHIPFTPRAKKVLELSLREALQMNHSYIGTEHILLGLIREGEGVAAQVLIRLGADLNTVRNSVLQLLQGYQGDERQAATSGAPEALSLIHI
;
A
#
# COMPACT_ATOMS: atom_id res chain seq x y z
N MET A 1 0.84 1.77 -16.58
CA MET A 1 1.06 0.95 -15.41
C MET A 1 -0.04 1.07 -14.38
N PHE A 2 -0.62 2.25 -14.22
CA PHE A 2 -1.59 2.47 -13.16
C PHE A 2 -3.04 2.45 -13.63
N GLU A 3 -3.29 1.95 -14.84
CA GLU A 3 -4.65 1.98 -15.42
C GLU A 3 -5.64 1.15 -14.61
N ARG A 4 -5.16 0.05 -14.04
CA ARG A 4 -6.04 -0.84 -13.27
C ARG A 4 -6.14 -0.45 -11.80
N PHE A 5 -5.40 0.57 -11.39
CA PHE A 5 -5.41 0.98 -9.99
C PHE A 5 -6.71 1.69 -9.66
N THR A 6 -7.28 1.37 -8.50
CA THR A 6 -8.41 2.14 -7.99
C THR A 6 -7.94 3.55 -7.64
N ASP A 7 -8.90 4.45 -7.44
CA ASP A 7 -8.54 5.82 -7.04
C ASP A 7 -7.76 5.83 -5.73
N ARG A 8 -8.16 4.99 -4.78
CA ARG A 8 -7.43 4.90 -3.50
C ARG A 8 -6.02 4.40 -3.70
N ALA A 9 -5.85 3.40 -4.56
CA ALA A 9 -4.50 2.87 -4.82
C ALA A 9 -3.63 3.91 -5.50
N ARG A 10 -4.19 4.69 -6.42
CA ARG A 10 -3.44 5.79 -7.03
C ARG A 10 -3.05 6.82 -5.99
N ARG A 11 -3.96 7.11 -5.06
CA ARG A 11 -3.67 8.05 -3.99
C ARG A 11 -2.53 7.55 -3.11
N VAL A 12 -2.46 6.24 -2.87
CA VAL A 12 -1.35 5.66 -2.12
C VAL A 12 -0.02 6.01 -2.76
N VAL A 13 0.05 5.90 -4.10
CA VAL A 13 1.29 6.20 -4.81
C VAL A 13 1.66 7.68 -4.67
N VAL A 14 0.67 8.56 -4.78
CA VAL A 14 0.90 10.00 -4.59
C VAL A 14 1.38 10.28 -3.17
N LEU A 15 0.71 9.68 -2.19
CA LEU A 15 1.09 9.88 -0.79
C LEU A 15 2.47 9.30 -0.48
N ALA A 16 2.82 8.19 -1.15
CA ALA A 16 4.15 7.61 -1.00
C ALA A 16 5.23 8.60 -1.47
N GLN A 17 4.98 9.27 -2.59
CA GLN A 17 5.91 10.28 -3.06
C GLN A 17 6.01 11.44 -2.08
N ASP A 18 4.87 11.88 -1.54
CA ASP A 18 4.87 12.96 -0.56
C ASP A 18 5.66 12.57 0.69
N GLU A 19 5.52 11.33 1.16
CA GLU A 19 6.26 10.87 2.32
C GLU A 19 7.76 10.83 2.05
N ALA A 20 8.13 10.37 0.85
CA ALA A 20 9.54 10.33 0.48
C ALA A 20 10.13 11.74 0.48
N LYS A 21 9.41 12.69 -0.12
CA LYS A 21 9.87 14.07 -0.15
C LYS A 21 9.96 14.68 1.24
N ALA A 22 9.01 14.36 2.11
CA ALA A 22 9.02 14.87 3.48
C ALA A 22 10.24 14.40 4.26
N LEU A 23 10.77 13.22 3.91
CA LEU A 23 11.98 12.69 4.52
C LEU A 23 13.23 13.08 3.74
N ASN A 24 13.07 13.90 2.72
CA ASN A 24 14.16 14.33 1.82
C ASN A 24 14.84 13.15 1.15
N HIS A 25 14.06 12.11 0.83
CA HIS A 25 14.56 10.97 0.07
C HIS A 25 14.31 11.23 -1.42
N ASN A 26 15.27 10.88 -2.25
CA ASN A 26 15.16 11.09 -3.70
C ASN A 26 14.75 9.83 -4.43
N TYR A 27 14.02 8.95 -3.75
CA TYR A 27 13.50 7.71 -4.30
C TYR A 27 12.21 7.34 -3.57
N ILE A 28 11.40 6.51 -4.20
CA ILE A 28 10.21 5.95 -3.56
C ILE A 28 10.49 4.47 -3.34
N GLY A 29 10.73 4.10 -2.09
CA GLY A 29 10.99 2.72 -1.71
C GLY A 29 9.76 2.03 -1.17
N THR A 30 9.93 0.77 -0.76
CA THR A 30 8.82 0.01 -0.18
C THR A 30 8.31 0.67 1.09
N GLU A 31 9.19 1.29 1.86
CA GLU A 31 8.81 1.99 3.08
C GLU A 31 7.88 3.16 2.81
N HIS A 32 8.08 3.85 1.69
CA HIS A 32 7.22 4.97 1.33
C HIS A 32 5.85 4.47 0.87
N LEU A 33 5.81 3.33 0.18
CA LEU A 33 4.54 2.71 -0.17
C LEU A 33 3.76 2.32 1.08
N LEU A 34 4.45 1.78 2.08
CA LEU A 34 3.80 1.45 3.35
C LEU A 34 3.23 2.70 4.02
N LEU A 35 4.01 3.77 4.06
CA LEU A 35 3.53 5.04 4.61
C LEU A 35 2.33 5.56 3.84
N GLY A 36 2.36 5.44 2.52
CA GLY A 36 1.23 5.86 1.69
C GLY A 36 -0.02 5.05 1.97
N LEU A 37 0.13 3.74 2.19
CA LEU A 37 -1.01 2.89 2.51
C LEU A 37 -1.70 3.31 3.80
N ILE A 38 -0.91 3.64 4.82
CA ILE A 38 -1.45 4.07 6.10
C ILE A 38 -2.03 5.47 5.99
N SER A 39 -1.34 6.35 5.30
CA SER A 39 -1.73 7.75 5.19
C SER A 39 -3.05 7.91 4.44
N GLU A 40 -3.30 7.05 3.46
CA GLU A 40 -4.55 7.06 2.72
C GLU A 40 -5.74 6.81 3.66
N GLY A 41 -5.62 5.89 4.58
CA GLY A 41 -6.47 5.79 5.75
C GLY A 41 -7.81 5.07 5.60
N GLU A 42 -8.32 4.86 4.38
CA GLU A 42 -9.67 4.36 4.21
C GLU A 42 -9.77 3.03 3.48
N GLY A 43 -8.72 2.62 2.80
CA GLY A 43 -8.73 1.36 2.08
C GLY A 43 -8.58 0.16 3.00
N VAL A 44 -8.72 -1.03 2.42
CA VAL A 44 -8.59 -2.27 3.16
C VAL A 44 -7.20 -2.37 3.80
N ALA A 45 -6.16 -1.92 3.09
CA ALA A 45 -4.80 -1.98 3.62
C ALA A 45 -4.67 -1.14 4.89
N ALA A 46 -5.19 0.09 4.86
CA ALA A 46 -5.12 0.96 6.04
C ALA A 46 -5.87 0.33 7.22
N LYS A 47 -7.02 -0.27 6.95
CA LYS A 47 -7.81 -0.89 8.01
C LYS A 47 -7.10 -2.11 8.58
N ALA A 48 -6.47 -2.92 7.73
CA ALA A 48 -5.72 -4.08 8.21
C ALA A 48 -4.57 -3.65 9.11
N LEU A 49 -3.83 -2.64 8.68
CA LEU A 49 -2.70 -2.16 9.46
C LEU A 49 -3.16 -1.52 10.76
N GLU A 50 -4.25 -0.79 10.73
CA GLU A 50 -4.81 -0.19 11.93
C GLU A 50 -5.23 -1.26 12.94
N SER A 51 -5.82 -2.35 12.47
CA SER A 51 -6.25 -3.42 13.35
C SER A 51 -5.09 -4.11 14.04
N LEU A 52 -3.89 -3.95 13.51
CA LEU A 52 -2.67 -4.52 14.08
C LEU A 52 -1.85 -3.47 14.83
N ASP A 53 -2.45 -2.30 15.07
CA ASP A 53 -1.81 -1.20 15.80
C ASP A 53 -0.56 -0.66 15.09
N ILE A 54 -0.54 -0.72 13.77
CA ILE A 54 0.54 -0.17 12.97
C ILE A 54 0.15 1.26 12.61
N SER A 55 0.73 2.24 13.30
CA SER A 55 0.36 3.64 13.10
C SER A 55 1.35 4.34 12.17
N LEU A 56 0.90 5.44 11.60
CA LEU A 56 1.73 6.25 10.73
C LEU A 56 2.97 6.75 11.47
N GLU A 57 2.79 7.23 12.71
CA GLU A 57 3.90 7.74 13.50
C GLU A 57 4.93 6.67 13.81
N ALA A 58 4.46 5.46 14.15
CA ALA A 58 5.37 4.37 14.47
C ALA A 58 6.18 3.97 13.25
N VAL A 59 5.55 3.91 12.08
CA VAL A 59 6.25 3.55 10.86
C VAL A 59 7.25 4.65 10.49
N ARG A 60 6.86 5.92 10.58
CA ARG A 60 7.77 7.02 10.30
C ARG A 60 9.01 6.97 11.20
N ALA A 61 8.80 6.70 12.49
CA ALA A 61 9.92 6.62 13.43
C ALA A 61 10.87 5.49 13.04
N GLN A 62 10.33 4.34 12.65
CA GLN A 62 11.17 3.22 12.25
C GLN A 62 11.92 3.50 10.96
N VAL A 63 11.26 4.15 10.00
CA VAL A 63 11.92 4.50 8.74
C VAL A 63 13.08 5.44 9.02
N GLU A 64 12.87 6.44 9.86
CA GLU A 64 13.95 7.36 10.21
C GLU A 64 15.09 6.65 10.92
N GLU A 65 14.77 5.69 11.77
CA GLU A 65 15.80 4.95 12.49
C GLU A 65 16.62 4.07 11.54
N ILE A 66 15.97 3.44 10.58
CA ILE A 66 16.64 2.51 9.67
C ILE A 66 17.39 3.23 8.57
N ILE A 67 16.75 4.21 7.95
CA ILE A 67 17.25 4.87 6.75
C ILE A 67 17.79 6.27 7.04
N GLY A 68 17.19 6.97 8.00
CA GLY A 68 17.47 8.36 8.22
C GLY A 68 16.71 9.23 7.24
N HIS A 69 17.12 10.47 7.12
CA HIS A 69 16.53 11.37 6.13
C HIS A 69 17.64 12.11 5.42
N GLY A 70 17.30 12.64 4.24
CA GLY A 70 18.28 13.33 3.42
C GLY A 70 18.49 14.77 3.84
N THR A 71 19.35 15.47 3.13
CA THR A 71 19.75 16.81 3.49
C THR A 71 19.00 17.88 2.70
N SER A 72 18.34 17.52 1.62
CA SER A 72 17.59 18.50 0.82
C SER A 72 16.36 17.84 0.23
N THR A 73 15.30 18.64 0.07
CA THR A 73 14.05 18.13 -0.50
C THR A 73 14.20 18.00 -2.01
N PRO A 74 13.93 16.81 -2.57
CA PRO A 74 13.99 16.65 -4.01
C PRO A 74 12.85 17.40 -4.70
N THR A 75 13.10 17.79 -5.93
CA THR A 75 12.10 18.48 -6.73
C THR A 75 11.69 17.60 -7.90
N GLY A 76 10.44 17.80 -8.38
CA GLY A 76 9.93 17.04 -9.51
C GLY A 76 9.63 15.61 -9.17
N HIS A 77 9.64 14.78 -10.19
CA HIS A 77 9.36 13.35 -10.02
C HIS A 77 10.57 12.64 -9.48
N ILE A 78 10.32 11.72 -8.53
CA ILE A 78 11.39 10.89 -8.01
C ILE A 78 11.08 9.44 -8.39
N PRO A 79 12.13 8.62 -8.62
CA PRO A 79 11.90 7.28 -9.14
C PRO A 79 11.55 6.28 -8.06
N PHE A 80 10.88 5.21 -8.46
CA PHE A 80 10.70 4.05 -7.60
C PHE A 80 11.99 3.25 -7.54
N THR A 81 12.29 2.69 -6.38
CA THR A 81 13.39 1.73 -6.27
C THR A 81 13.01 0.45 -7.02
N PRO A 82 13.99 -0.40 -7.35
CA PRO A 82 13.67 -1.69 -7.96
C PRO A 82 12.74 -2.54 -7.11
N ARG A 83 12.91 -2.54 -5.78
CA ARG A 83 12.01 -3.30 -4.91
C ARG A 83 10.61 -2.73 -4.93
N ALA A 84 10.47 -1.40 -4.93
CA ALA A 84 9.15 -0.78 -5.00
C ALA A 84 8.46 -1.13 -6.32
N LYS A 85 9.21 -1.12 -7.42
CA LYS A 85 8.65 -1.55 -8.69
C LYS A 85 8.19 -3.00 -8.62
N LYS A 86 8.98 -3.85 -7.97
CA LYS A 86 8.62 -5.26 -7.82
C LYS A 86 7.34 -5.40 -7.03
N VAL A 87 7.17 -4.59 -5.97
CA VAL A 87 5.94 -4.61 -5.19
C VAL A 87 4.74 -4.28 -6.08
N LEU A 88 4.87 -3.27 -6.94
CA LEU A 88 3.76 -2.90 -7.81
C LEU A 88 3.45 -4.01 -8.82
N GLU A 89 4.49 -4.68 -9.34
CA GLU A 89 4.28 -5.84 -10.21
C GLU A 89 3.56 -6.97 -9.46
N LEU A 90 4.00 -7.23 -8.24
CA LEU A 90 3.38 -8.28 -7.44
C LEU A 90 1.94 -7.94 -7.06
N SER A 91 1.64 -6.64 -6.92
CA SER A 91 0.27 -6.21 -6.67
C SER A 91 -0.66 -6.66 -7.79
N LEU A 92 -0.21 -6.53 -9.03
CA LEU A 92 -1.00 -7.01 -10.17
C LEU A 92 -1.21 -8.51 -10.07
N ARG A 93 -0.16 -9.26 -9.74
CA ARG A 93 -0.28 -10.71 -9.60
C ARG A 93 -1.27 -11.10 -8.49
N GLU A 94 -1.22 -10.39 -7.35
CA GLU A 94 -2.15 -10.67 -6.28
C GLU A 94 -3.58 -10.45 -6.72
N ALA A 95 -3.83 -9.36 -7.45
CA ALA A 95 -5.17 -9.07 -7.95
C ALA A 95 -5.63 -10.18 -8.91
N LEU A 96 -4.76 -10.58 -9.83
CA LEU A 96 -5.13 -11.61 -10.81
C LEU A 96 -5.41 -12.95 -10.13
N GLN A 97 -4.65 -13.29 -9.10
CA GLN A 97 -4.88 -14.53 -8.37
C GLN A 97 -6.21 -14.54 -7.64
N MET A 98 -6.71 -13.36 -7.31
CA MET A 98 -8.02 -13.22 -6.66
C MET A 98 -9.14 -13.01 -7.65
N ASN A 99 -8.85 -13.08 -8.95
CA ASN A 99 -9.83 -12.82 -10.01
C ASN A 99 -10.40 -11.40 -9.92
N HIS A 100 -9.57 -10.45 -9.50
CA HIS A 100 -9.98 -9.04 -9.48
C HIS A 100 -9.49 -8.35 -10.74
N SER A 101 -10.32 -7.50 -11.30
CA SER A 101 -9.96 -6.73 -12.49
C SER A 101 -9.30 -5.40 -12.13
N TYR A 102 -9.22 -5.09 -10.86
CA TYR A 102 -8.67 -3.84 -10.36
C TYR A 102 -7.53 -4.14 -9.39
N ILE A 103 -6.69 -3.13 -9.15
CA ILE A 103 -5.63 -3.20 -8.15
C ILE A 103 -5.96 -2.18 -7.07
N GLY A 104 -6.37 -2.67 -5.91
CA GLY A 104 -6.71 -1.82 -4.78
C GLY A 104 -5.58 -1.73 -3.78
N THR A 105 -5.81 -1.02 -2.69
CA THR A 105 -4.79 -0.87 -1.65
C THR A 105 -4.41 -2.22 -1.06
N GLU A 106 -5.38 -3.13 -0.95
CA GLU A 106 -5.12 -4.47 -0.43
C GLU A 106 -4.10 -5.22 -1.27
N HIS A 107 -4.15 -5.03 -2.58
CA HIS A 107 -3.22 -5.72 -3.47
C HIS A 107 -1.81 -5.14 -3.36
N ILE A 108 -1.71 -3.83 -3.12
CA ILE A 108 -0.40 -3.22 -2.90
C ILE A 108 0.21 -3.77 -1.61
N LEU A 109 -0.59 -3.86 -0.54
CA LEU A 109 -0.09 -4.40 0.72
C LEU A 109 0.30 -5.86 0.57
N LEU A 110 -0.51 -6.67 -0.12
CA LEU A 110 -0.17 -8.07 -0.37
C LEU A 110 1.09 -8.20 -1.20
N GLY A 111 1.28 -7.31 -2.18
CA GLY A 111 2.51 -7.30 -2.96
C GLY A 111 3.72 -6.96 -2.11
N LEU A 112 3.54 -6.01 -1.18
CA LEU A 112 4.59 -5.62 -0.25
C LEU A 112 5.02 -6.83 0.60
N ILE A 113 4.05 -7.56 1.12
CA ILE A 113 4.30 -8.74 1.93
C ILE A 113 4.95 -9.83 1.11
N ARG A 114 4.49 -10.01 -0.12
CA ARG A 114 5.03 -11.05 -0.99
C ARG A 114 6.49 -10.78 -1.32
N GLU A 115 6.84 -9.52 -1.56
CA GLU A 115 8.22 -9.16 -1.81
C GLU A 115 9.07 -9.44 -0.56
N GLY A 116 8.59 -9.01 0.60
CA GLY A 116 9.03 -9.50 1.90
C GLY A 116 10.44 -9.16 2.36
N GLU A 117 11.24 -8.46 1.56
CA GLU A 117 12.64 -8.22 1.90
C GLU A 117 13.03 -6.75 1.96
N GLY A 118 12.12 -5.85 1.64
CA GLY A 118 12.42 -4.43 1.65
C GLY A 118 12.34 -3.83 3.05
N VAL A 119 12.57 -2.52 3.11
CA VAL A 119 12.53 -1.80 4.37
C VAL A 119 11.14 -1.89 4.99
N ALA A 120 10.09 -1.87 4.17
CA ALA A 120 8.72 -1.99 4.69
C ALA A 120 8.54 -3.28 5.49
N ALA A 121 9.04 -4.40 4.97
CA ALA A 121 8.93 -5.68 5.67
C ALA A 121 9.69 -5.63 6.99
N GLN A 122 10.89 -5.03 6.98
CA GLN A 122 11.66 -4.87 8.20
C GLN A 122 10.91 -4.05 9.24
N VAL A 123 10.27 -2.97 8.80
CA VAL A 123 9.52 -2.10 9.71
C VAL A 123 8.35 -2.87 10.33
N LEU A 124 7.61 -3.60 9.51
CA LEU A 124 6.47 -4.37 10.03
C LEU A 124 6.92 -5.38 11.08
N ILE A 125 8.00 -6.09 10.80
CA ILE A 125 8.52 -7.09 11.74
C ILE A 125 8.99 -6.41 13.02
N ARG A 126 9.67 -5.28 12.93
CA ARG A 126 10.13 -4.55 14.11
C ARG A 126 8.96 -4.06 14.97
N LEU A 127 7.85 -3.74 14.34
CA LEU A 127 6.66 -3.30 15.07
C LEU A 127 5.83 -4.47 15.58
N GLY A 128 6.32 -5.70 15.42
CA GLY A 128 5.66 -6.87 15.96
C GLY A 128 4.61 -7.48 15.04
N ALA A 129 4.54 -7.02 13.80
CA ALA A 129 3.55 -7.54 12.85
C ALA A 129 4.26 -8.51 11.91
N ASP A 130 4.10 -9.79 12.21
CA ASP A 130 4.55 -10.85 11.34
C ASP A 130 3.85 -10.72 9.98
N LEU A 131 4.58 -10.96 8.90
CA LEU A 131 4.03 -10.76 7.55
C LEU A 131 2.81 -11.66 7.29
N ASN A 132 2.82 -12.89 7.81
CA ASN A 132 1.66 -13.75 7.69
C ASN A 132 0.46 -13.19 8.44
N THR A 133 0.69 -12.56 9.57
CA THR A 133 -0.40 -11.96 10.34
C THR A 133 -1.02 -10.80 9.55
N VAL A 134 -0.19 -9.98 8.91
CA VAL A 134 -0.67 -8.88 8.08
C VAL A 134 -1.50 -9.45 6.92
N ARG A 135 -0.97 -10.47 6.25
CA ARG A 135 -1.68 -11.11 5.14
C ARG A 135 -3.04 -11.64 5.59
N ASN A 136 -3.07 -12.34 6.71
CA ASN A 136 -4.32 -12.89 7.20
C ASN A 136 -5.33 -11.81 7.56
N SER A 137 -4.85 -10.70 8.11
CA SER A 137 -5.73 -9.58 8.43
C SER A 137 -6.36 -9.00 7.15
N VAL A 138 -5.57 -8.85 6.08
CA VAL A 138 -6.10 -8.38 4.82
C VAL A 138 -7.15 -9.34 4.28
N LEU A 139 -6.84 -10.64 4.29
CA LEU A 139 -7.75 -11.63 3.73
C LEU A 139 -9.06 -11.69 4.51
N GLN A 140 -8.99 -11.55 5.83
CA GLN A 140 -10.20 -11.52 6.65
C GLN A 140 -11.08 -10.32 6.31
N LEU A 141 -10.47 -9.16 6.17
CA LEU A 141 -11.22 -7.96 5.81
C LEU A 141 -11.85 -8.09 4.42
N LEU A 142 -11.12 -8.70 3.49
CA LEU A 142 -11.66 -8.89 2.15
C LEU A 142 -12.87 -9.80 2.16
N GLN A 143 -12.88 -10.82 3.01
CA GLN A 143 -14.05 -11.67 3.12
C GLN A 143 -15.26 -10.92 3.63
N GLY A 144 -15.07 -10.03 4.59
CA GLY A 144 -16.15 -9.21 5.11
C GLY A 144 -16.63 -8.16 4.13
N TYR A 145 -15.70 -7.58 3.36
CA TYR A 145 -16.04 -6.50 2.44
C TYR A 145 -16.47 -6.99 1.06
N GLN A 146 -16.14 -8.23 0.72
CA GLN A 146 -16.32 -8.72 -0.63
C GLN A 146 -17.76 -8.59 -1.11
N GLY A 147 -18.72 -8.90 -0.26
CA GLY A 147 -20.12 -8.77 -0.60
C GLY A 147 -20.51 -7.33 -0.89
N ASP A 148 -20.05 -6.42 -0.06
CA ASP A 148 -20.37 -5.02 -0.23
C ASP A 148 -19.79 -4.45 -1.51
N GLU A 149 -18.56 -4.80 -1.83
CA GLU A 149 -17.94 -4.30 -3.03
C GLU A 149 -18.59 -4.87 -4.28
N ARG A 150 -18.94 -6.13 -4.24
CA ARG A 150 -19.67 -6.72 -5.36
C ARG A 150 -21.01 -6.06 -5.54
N GLN A 151 -21.68 -5.79 -4.45
CA GLN A 151 -22.98 -5.16 -4.48
C GLN A 151 -22.88 -3.76 -5.06
N ALA A 152 -21.88 -3.01 -4.68
CA ALA A 152 -21.66 -1.69 -5.22
C ALA A 152 -21.40 -1.75 -6.72
N ALA A 153 -20.61 -2.70 -7.16
CA ALA A 153 -20.31 -2.85 -8.57
C ALA A 153 -21.53 -3.22 -9.38
N THR A 154 -22.36 -4.13 -8.85
CA THR A 154 -23.54 -4.57 -9.58
C THR A 154 -24.66 -3.56 -9.57
N SER A 155 -24.72 -2.73 -8.56
CA SER A 155 -25.77 -1.72 -8.52
C SER A 155 -25.45 -0.54 -9.41
N GLY A 156 -24.34 -0.54 -10.02
CA GLY A 156 -23.95 0.54 -10.87
C GLY A 156 -23.50 1.71 -10.15
N ALA A 157 -23.27 1.51 -8.99
CA ALA A 157 -22.75 2.51 -8.21
C ALA A 157 -21.45 2.62 -8.53
N PRO A 158 -21.18 3.03 -9.41
CA PRO A 158 -20.05 2.87 -9.86
C PRO A 158 -19.19 3.53 -9.30
N GLU A 159 -19.47 3.99 -8.68
CA GLU A 159 -18.64 4.37 -8.11
C GLU A 159 -17.88 3.55 -7.73
N ALA A 160 -18.21 2.99 -7.39
CA ALA A 160 -17.37 2.17 -6.98
C ALA A 160 -16.90 1.54 -7.98
N LEU A 161 -17.29 1.52 -8.57
CA LEU A 161 -16.80 0.81 -9.26
C LEU A 161 -16.18 1.14 -10.00
N SER A 162 -16.43 1.82 -10.18
CA SER A 162 -15.78 1.98 -10.82
C SER A 162 -14.89 2.16 -10.43
N LEU A 163 -15.04 2.38 -9.77
CA LEU A 163 -14.19 2.43 -9.38
C LEU A 163 -13.63 1.59 -9.58
N ILE A 164 -14.05 1.24 -9.74
CA ILE A 164 -13.52 0.48 -9.86
C ILE A 164 -13.27 0.17 -10.89
N HIS A 165 -13.48 0.41 -11.59
CA HIS A 165 -13.10 0.14 -12.49
C HIS A 165 -12.46 0.58 -12.91
N ILE A 166 -12.33 0.80 -12.63
CA ILE A 166 -11.64 1.12 -12.84
C ILE A 166 -11.22 1.00 -13.46
#